data_a275b26cca38245e4bdf31145a71b3d4
#
_entry.id   a275b26cca38245e4bdf31145a71b3d4
#
_cell.length_a   1.000
_cell.length_b   1.000
_cell.length_c   1.000
_cell.angle_alpha   90.00
_cell.angle_beta   90.00
_cell.angle_gamma   90.00
#
_symmetry.space_group_name_H-M   'P 1'
#
loop_
_entity.id
_entity.type
_entity.pdbx_description
1 polymer ?
#
loop_
_entity_poly.entity_id
_entity_poly.type
_entity_poly.pdbx_seq_one_letter_code
_entity_poly.pdbx_strand_id
1 'polypeptide(L)'
;MSVMTSRGGIPHVVRETFDASGRKVRLPFFIHYLVVRNLGGTAAKLYFTEADFTADKNYVTIQIPSPTYPYGEWTGPVETAMSDHTDLWVKGATTLELVAFQRRG
;
A
#
# COMPACT_ATOMS: atom_id res chain seq x y z
N MET A 1 -10.41 -21.08 20.28
CA MET A 1 -10.24 -20.47 20.23
C MET A 1 -10.10 -19.66 19.25
N SER A 2 -10.54 -19.23 18.96
CA SER A 2 -10.50 -18.37 18.11
C SER A 2 -9.53 -17.37 18.26
N VAL A 3 -8.68 -17.62 19.03
CA VAL A 3 -7.65 -16.76 19.28
C VAL A 3 -6.91 -16.38 18.11
N MET A 4 -6.77 -17.27 17.20
CA MET A 4 -6.03 -16.97 16.11
C MET A 4 -6.59 -15.92 15.32
N THR A 5 -7.85 -15.71 15.28
CA THR A 5 -8.41 -14.67 14.48
C THR A 5 -8.09 -13.34 15.04
N SER A 6 -7.81 -13.22 16.32
CA SER A 6 -7.49 -11.94 16.87
C SER A 6 -6.05 -11.57 16.72
N ARG A 7 -5.24 -12.44 16.12
CA ARG A 7 -3.83 -12.19 16.04
C ARG A 7 -3.45 -11.58 14.77
N GLY A 8 -4.03 -10.47 14.41
CA GLY A 8 -3.69 -9.79 13.20
C GLY A 8 -4.17 -10.51 11.97
N GLY A 9 -5.12 -11.42 12.16
CA GLY A 9 -5.66 -12.13 11.03
C GLY A 9 -6.63 -11.32 10.21
N ILE A 10 -7.13 -10.18 10.74
CA ILE A 10 -8.07 -9.34 10.02
C ILE A 10 -7.31 -8.17 9.42
N PRO A 11 -7.23 -8.10 8.11
CA PRO A 11 -6.51 -7.00 7.49
C PRO A 11 -7.32 -5.70 7.55
N HIS A 12 -6.60 -4.60 7.45
CA HIS A 12 -7.21 -3.28 7.33
C HIS A 12 -7.26 -2.95 5.84
N VAL A 13 -8.44 -2.66 5.33
CA VAL A 13 -8.65 -2.41 3.90
C VAL A 13 -9.02 -0.95 3.69
N VAL A 14 -8.26 -0.28 2.83
CA VAL A 14 -8.49 1.12 2.50
C VAL A 14 -8.51 1.26 0.99
N ARG A 15 -9.43 2.06 0.48
CA ARG A 15 -9.44 2.43 -0.93
C ARG A 15 -9.31 3.92 -1.02
N GLU A 16 -8.32 4.37 -1.80
CA GLU A 16 -7.99 5.78 -1.90
C GLU A 16 -7.78 6.15 -3.35
N THR A 17 -8.24 7.34 -3.72
CA THR A 17 -8.04 7.86 -5.07
C THR A 17 -6.92 8.87 -5.02
N PHE A 18 -6.01 8.78 -5.99
CA PHE A 18 -4.84 9.64 -6.07
C PHE A 18 -4.83 10.42 -7.37
N ASP A 19 -3.95 11.40 -7.45
CA ASP A 19 -3.73 12.14 -8.67
C ASP A 19 -2.24 12.05 -9.05
N ALA A 20 -1.88 12.69 -10.17
CA ALA A 20 -0.51 12.58 -10.68
C ALA A 20 0.51 13.26 -9.78
N SER A 21 0.12 14.22 -8.97
CA SER A 21 1.05 14.88 -8.07
C SER A 21 1.32 14.05 -6.82
N GLY A 22 0.38 13.19 -6.47
CA GLY A 22 0.58 12.25 -5.38
C GLY A 22 0.33 12.81 -4.00
N ARG A 23 0.29 11.92 -3.04
CA ARG A 23 0.13 12.31 -1.63
C ARG A 23 0.47 11.15 -0.70
N LYS A 24 0.53 11.46 0.57
CA LYS A 24 0.79 10.48 1.61
C LYS A 24 -0.50 9.77 2.01
N VAL A 25 -0.38 8.49 2.34
CA VAL A 25 -1.44 7.70 2.96
C VAL A 25 -0.91 7.21 4.30
N ARG A 26 -1.66 7.44 5.35
CA ARG A 26 -1.27 6.97 6.68
C ARG A 26 -2.18 5.85 7.11
N LEU A 27 -1.58 4.72 7.44
CA LEU A 27 -2.29 3.60 8.04
C LEU A 27 -2.14 3.72 9.56
N PRO A 28 -3.21 3.51 10.31
CA PRO A 28 -3.22 3.83 11.75
C PRO A 28 -2.53 2.80 12.65
N PHE A 29 -1.64 2.00 12.10
CA PHE A 29 -0.93 0.98 12.87
C PHE A 29 0.32 0.54 12.13
N PHE A 30 1.16 -0.24 12.80
CA PHE A 30 2.27 -0.90 12.16
C PHE A 30 1.73 -2.00 11.28
N ILE A 31 2.31 -2.15 10.11
CA ILE A 31 1.99 -3.28 9.27
C ILE A 31 3.25 -4.11 9.08
N HIS A 32 3.09 -5.38 8.72
CA HIS A 32 4.22 -6.22 8.37
C HIS A 32 4.05 -6.75 6.95
N TYR A 33 2.89 -6.65 6.37
CA TYR A 33 2.64 -7.13 5.02
C TYR A 33 1.59 -6.26 4.37
N LEU A 34 1.76 -6.00 3.08
CA LEU A 34 0.88 -5.11 2.35
C LEU A 34 0.55 -5.71 0.99
N VAL A 35 -0.72 -5.63 0.62
CA VAL A 35 -1.19 -5.96 -0.73
C VAL A 35 -1.79 -4.70 -1.30
N VAL A 36 -1.34 -4.31 -2.49
CA VAL A 36 -1.84 -3.10 -3.15
C VAL A 36 -2.37 -3.50 -4.51
N ARG A 37 -3.62 -3.14 -4.79
CA ARG A 37 -4.25 -3.43 -6.06
C ARG A 37 -4.66 -2.16 -6.75
N ASN A 38 -4.44 -2.10 -8.05
CA ASN A 38 -4.84 -0.95 -8.85
C ASN A 38 -6.24 -1.19 -9.39
N LEU A 39 -7.18 -0.37 -8.96
CA LEU A 39 -8.56 -0.50 -9.39
C LEU A 39 -8.92 0.48 -10.49
N GLY A 40 -7.98 1.33 -10.90
CA GLY A 40 -8.24 2.34 -11.92
C GLY A 40 -7.57 2.02 -13.23
N GLY A 41 -7.45 3.03 -14.07
CA GLY A 41 -6.95 2.87 -15.43
C GLY A 41 -5.55 3.42 -15.67
N THR A 42 -4.83 3.81 -14.64
CA THR A 42 -3.48 4.36 -14.77
C THR A 42 -2.56 3.68 -13.77
N ALA A 43 -1.35 3.40 -14.18
CA ALA A 43 -0.37 2.82 -13.26
C ALA A 43 -0.02 3.82 -12.17
N ALA A 44 0.36 3.34 -11.02
CA ALA A 44 0.73 4.18 -9.88
C ALA A 44 2.13 3.82 -9.39
N LYS A 45 2.78 4.78 -8.74
CA LYS A 45 4.08 4.58 -8.11
C LYS A 45 3.89 4.62 -6.61
N LEU A 46 4.44 3.65 -5.92
CA LEU A 46 4.34 3.55 -4.46
C LEU A 46 5.72 3.75 -3.86
N TYR A 47 5.83 4.70 -2.94
CA TYR A 47 7.07 5.04 -2.27
C TYR A 47 6.94 4.74 -0.79
N PHE A 48 8.03 4.33 -0.18
CA PHE A 48 8.03 3.94 1.23
C PHE A 48 8.66 4.99 2.13
N THR A 49 9.25 6.04 1.56
CA THR A 49 9.78 7.16 2.34
C THR A 49 9.43 8.46 1.65
N GLU A 50 9.37 9.53 2.42
CA GLU A 50 9.09 10.85 1.88
C GLU A 50 10.23 11.32 0.98
N ALA A 51 11.46 10.99 1.33
CA ALA A 51 12.61 11.38 0.53
C ALA A 51 12.54 10.77 -0.87
N ASP A 52 12.16 9.51 -0.97
CA ASP A 52 12.02 8.85 -2.26
C ASP A 52 10.86 9.44 -3.06
N PHE A 53 9.77 9.75 -2.39
CA PHE A 53 8.62 10.38 -3.03
C PHE A 53 9.00 11.75 -3.60
N THR A 54 9.73 12.55 -2.83
CA THR A 54 10.14 13.87 -3.28
C THR A 54 11.13 13.77 -4.44
N ALA A 55 12.04 12.81 -4.39
CA ALA A 55 13.05 12.63 -5.42
C ALA A 55 12.56 11.79 -6.62
N ASP A 56 11.37 11.21 -6.51
CA ASP A 56 10.77 10.35 -7.53
C ASP A 56 11.70 9.18 -7.87
N LYS A 57 12.14 8.46 -6.86
CA LYS A 57 13.03 7.33 -7.05
C LYS A 57 12.70 6.22 -6.06
N ASN A 58 13.26 5.05 -6.30
CA ASN A 58 13.15 3.88 -5.41
C ASN A 58 11.71 3.52 -5.09
N TYR A 59 10.87 3.48 -6.11
CA TYR A 59 9.46 3.17 -5.98
C TYR A 59 9.14 1.85 -6.64
N VAL A 60 8.00 1.27 -6.26
CA VAL A 60 7.45 0.12 -6.98
C VAL A 60 6.30 0.62 -7.84
N THR A 61 6.11 -0.01 -9.00
CA THR A 61 5.04 0.37 -9.91
C THR A 61 3.89 -0.60 -9.76
N ILE A 62 2.69 -0.05 -9.53
CA ILE A 62 1.47 -0.84 -9.43
C ILE A 62 0.79 -0.72 -10.79
N GLN A 63 0.86 -1.79 -11.57
CA GLN A 63 0.34 -1.79 -12.94
C GLN A 63 -1.18 -1.86 -12.94
N ILE A 64 -1.77 -1.50 -14.08
CA ILE A 64 -3.20 -1.69 -14.27
C ILE A 64 -3.44 -3.15 -14.67
N PRO A 65 -4.63 -3.69 -14.38
CA PRO A 65 -4.97 -5.03 -14.84
C PRO A 65 -4.95 -5.12 -16.36
N SER A 66 -4.54 -6.25 -16.88
CA SER A 66 -4.50 -6.48 -18.32
C SER A 66 -4.75 -7.96 -18.58
N PRO A 67 -4.99 -8.36 -19.83
CA PRO A 67 -5.15 -9.78 -20.14
C PRO A 67 -3.94 -10.63 -19.76
N THR A 68 -2.75 -10.04 -19.81
CA THR A 68 -1.52 -10.75 -19.43
C THR A 68 -1.38 -10.80 -17.91
N TYR A 69 -1.76 -9.71 -17.24
CA TYR A 69 -1.68 -9.61 -15.79
C TYR A 69 -3.06 -9.25 -15.28
N PRO A 70 -3.91 -10.25 -15.00
CA PRO A 70 -5.30 -9.99 -14.61
C PRO A 70 -5.44 -9.10 -13.38
N TYR A 71 -4.41 -9.08 -12.53
CA TYR A 71 -4.46 -8.25 -11.34
C TYR A 71 -3.30 -7.27 -11.36
N GLY A 72 -3.59 -5.99 -11.36
CA GLY A 72 -2.59 -4.97 -11.15
C GLY A 72 -2.29 -4.93 -9.66
N GLU A 73 -1.34 -5.73 -9.23
CA GLU A 73 -1.14 -5.95 -7.81
C GLU A 73 0.34 -5.98 -7.46
N TRP A 74 0.66 -5.44 -6.30
CA TRP A 74 1.97 -5.58 -5.69
C TRP A 74 1.78 -6.10 -4.27
N THR A 75 2.58 -7.07 -3.87
CA THR A 75 2.53 -7.59 -2.52
C THR A 75 3.94 -7.69 -1.97
N GLY A 76 4.06 -7.54 -0.69
CA GLY A 76 5.35 -7.76 -0.06
C GLY A 76 5.37 -7.37 1.40
N PRO A 77 6.44 -7.75 2.09
CA PRO A 77 6.62 -7.30 3.45
C PRO A 77 6.99 -5.83 3.46
N VAL A 78 6.50 -5.12 4.46
CA VAL A 78 6.83 -3.71 4.66
C VAL A 78 7.16 -3.56 6.13
N GLU A 79 8.37 -3.10 6.42
CA GLU A 79 8.74 -2.80 7.79
C GLU A 79 9.19 -1.37 7.85
N THR A 80 8.47 -0.56 8.57
CA THR A 80 8.79 0.84 8.73
C THR A 80 9.34 1.08 10.12
N ALA A 81 9.80 2.31 10.36
CA ALA A 81 10.31 2.65 11.67
C ALA A 81 9.24 2.46 12.73
N MET A 82 9.66 2.21 13.95
CA MET A 82 8.74 2.00 15.05
C MET A 82 7.93 3.25 15.31
N SER A 83 6.63 3.15 15.15
CA SER A 83 5.71 4.21 15.47
C SER A 83 4.32 3.59 15.57
N ASP A 84 3.32 4.39 15.85
CA ASP A 84 1.96 3.87 15.95
C ASP A 84 1.22 3.95 14.63
N HIS A 85 1.93 4.21 13.56
CA HIS A 85 1.33 4.29 12.23
C HIS A 85 2.34 3.94 11.17
N THR A 86 1.88 3.72 9.95
CA THR A 86 2.71 3.47 8.79
C THR A 86 2.36 4.48 7.71
N ASP A 87 3.35 5.18 7.17
CA ASP A 87 3.13 6.14 6.11
C ASP A 87 3.66 5.60 4.79
N LEU A 88 2.87 5.80 3.74
CA LEU A 88 3.24 5.47 2.38
C LEU A 88 2.92 6.66 1.50
N TRP A 89 3.56 6.77 0.35
CA TRP A 89 3.33 7.87 -0.60
C TRP A 89 3.01 7.26 -1.95
N VAL A 90 2.05 7.86 -2.66
CA VAL A 90 1.57 7.31 -3.94
C VAL A 90 1.42 8.42 -4.94
N LYS A 91 1.88 8.19 -6.18
CA LYS A 91 1.64 9.07 -7.33
C LYS A 91 0.93 8.27 -8.42
N GLY A 92 -0.09 8.86 -9.02
CA GLY A 92 -0.79 8.25 -10.13
C GLY A 92 -2.27 8.57 -10.10
N ALA A 93 -2.85 8.92 -11.24
CA ALA A 93 -4.27 9.28 -11.31
C ALA A 93 -5.12 8.01 -11.35
N THR A 94 -5.22 7.34 -10.24
CA THR A 94 -5.93 6.07 -10.15
C THR A 94 -6.41 5.83 -8.72
N THR A 95 -7.23 4.80 -8.54
CA THR A 95 -7.68 4.35 -7.24
C THR A 95 -6.95 3.07 -6.87
N LEU A 96 -6.39 3.04 -5.69
CA LEU A 96 -5.73 1.83 -5.17
C LEU A 96 -6.50 1.27 -4.00
N GLU A 97 -6.48 -0.05 -3.88
CA GLU A 97 -6.94 -0.75 -2.70
C GLU A 97 -5.72 -1.25 -1.97
N LEU A 98 -5.59 -0.84 -0.71
CA LEU A 98 -4.48 -1.27 0.12
C LEU A 98 -5.03 -2.21 1.20
N VAL A 99 -4.48 -3.41 1.25
CA VAL A 99 -4.85 -4.39 2.25
C VAL A 99 -3.64 -4.57 3.16
N ALA A 100 -3.74 -4.06 4.36
CA ALA A 100 -2.61 -4.00 5.28
C ALA A 100 -2.81 -4.99 6.41
N PHE A 101 -1.79 -5.79 6.68
CA PHE A 101 -1.84 -6.78 7.75
C PHE A 101 -1.04 -6.25 8.93
N GLN A 102 -1.74 -6.05 10.03
CA GLN A 102 -1.16 -5.44 11.22
C GLN A 102 -0.08 -6.33 11.82
N ARG A 103 1.00 -5.68 12.23
CA ARG A 103 2.06 -6.39 12.90
C ARG A 103 1.64 -6.67 14.33
N ARG A 104 1.92 -7.86 14.79
CA ARG A 104 1.65 -8.19 16.17
C ARG A 104 2.83 -7.81 17.02
N GLY A 105 2.56 -7.06 18.00
CA GLY A 105 3.61 -6.55 18.86
C GLY A 105 4.02 -7.47 19.97
#